data_325ee6f8af3c651df98f374bd6152b28
#
_entry.id   325ee6f8af3c651df98f374bd6152b28
#
_cell.length_a   1.000
_cell.length_b   1.000
_cell.length_c   1.000
_cell.angle_alpha   90.00
_cell.angle_beta   90.00
_cell.angle_gamma   90.00
#
_symmetry.space_group_name_H-M   'P 1'
#
loop_
_entity.id
_entity.type
_entity.pdbx_description
1 polymer ?
#
loop_
_entity_poly.entity_id
_entity_poly.type
_entity_poly.pdbx_seq_one_letter_code
_entity_poly.pdbx_strand_id
1 'polypeptide(L)'
;MAAPLSFVVITGLSGAGKSFAIKCFEDMGFFCVDNLPTTLIPTFADLIMRSEQPIQRVALGVDVREGAYLSRLLDTIRELRLSGHAVEVLFLEASEESLVRRYHETRRRHPLAGEGSVLDGIRAERKALSDLREVADRIFDTSALTVHQLKDRLVELYVAPRSRPGLATSLVSFGFKHGVPFDADLVFDVRFLPNPHFESTLRALDGRDERVKAFVLDHDVSREMLRHLEDLLKFVLPCYEREGKAYLTVAIGCTGGRHRSVTLVEELKRFLAGIGYAPTVVHRDLERE
;
A
#
# COMPACT_ATOMS: atom_id res chain seq x y z
N MET A 1 -0.53 -31.94 11.68
CA MET A 1 -0.29 -30.80 12.61
C MET A 1 -0.43 -29.54 11.78
N ALA A 2 -1.17 -28.54 12.27
CA ALA A 2 -1.29 -27.24 11.59
C ALA A 2 0.11 -26.58 11.52
N ALA A 3 0.37 -25.81 10.45
CA ALA A 3 1.63 -25.10 10.31
C ALA A 3 1.76 -24.02 11.42
N PRO A 4 2.97 -23.78 11.96
CA PRO A 4 3.17 -22.77 13.00
C PRO A 4 2.79 -21.38 12.47
N LEU A 5 2.07 -20.62 13.29
CA LEU A 5 1.72 -19.22 13.00
C LEU A 5 2.94 -18.31 13.24
N SER A 6 3.03 -17.24 12.45
CA SER A 6 3.99 -16.17 12.66
C SER A 6 3.25 -14.94 13.22
N PHE A 7 3.60 -14.55 14.44
CA PHE A 7 3.04 -13.39 15.12
C PHE A 7 4.05 -12.24 15.15
N VAL A 8 3.59 -11.04 14.86
CA VAL A 8 4.28 -9.79 15.16
C VAL A 8 3.45 -9.02 16.18
N VAL A 9 3.95 -8.92 17.39
CA VAL A 9 3.33 -8.14 18.47
C VAL A 9 3.86 -6.72 18.39
N ILE A 10 3.01 -5.79 17.99
CA ILE A 10 3.34 -4.38 17.80
C ILE A 10 2.95 -3.62 19.06
N THR A 11 3.92 -3.07 19.74
CA THR A 11 3.74 -2.33 20.98
C THR A 11 4.68 -1.11 21.02
N GLY A 12 4.69 -0.36 22.12
CA GLY A 12 5.57 0.79 22.30
C GLY A 12 4.83 2.05 22.71
N LEU A 13 5.52 3.18 22.69
CA LEU A 13 5.03 4.46 23.23
C LEU A 13 3.82 4.98 22.47
N SER A 14 2.92 5.60 23.18
CA SER A 14 1.76 6.33 22.60
C SER A 14 2.26 7.49 21.73
N GLY A 15 1.75 7.57 20.49
CA GLY A 15 2.25 8.56 19.51
C GLY A 15 3.48 8.09 18.71
N ALA A 16 4.05 6.91 18.99
CA ALA A 16 5.18 6.36 18.22
C ALA A 16 4.79 5.76 16.85
N GLY A 17 3.49 5.72 16.49
CA GLY A 17 3.05 5.26 15.18
C GLY A 17 2.49 3.84 15.12
N LYS A 18 2.13 3.21 16.24
CA LYS A 18 1.57 1.85 16.32
C LYS A 18 0.39 1.61 15.35
N SER A 19 -0.63 2.47 15.40
CA SER A 19 -1.83 2.32 14.55
C SER A 19 -1.51 2.46 13.06
N PHE A 20 -0.50 3.24 12.70
CA PHE A 20 -0.04 3.31 11.31
C PHE A 20 0.74 2.05 10.93
N ALA A 21 1.60 1.54 11.83
CA ALA A 21 2.32 0.29 11.60
C ALA A 21 1.35 -0.87 11.36
N ILE A 22 0.27 -0.99 12.14
CA ILE A 22 -0.76 -2.03 11.94
C ILE A 22 -1.36 -1.95 10.54
N LYS A 23 -1.71 -0.76 10.04
CA LYS A 23 -2.18 -0.57 8.66
C LYS A 23 -1.14 -1.01 7.62
N CYS A 24 0.15 -0.73 7.88
CA CYS A 24 1.21 -1.21 7.00
C CYS A 24 1.28 -2.75 6.98
N PHE A 25 1.13 -3.42 8.13
CA PHE A 25 1.10 -4.88 8.20
C PHE A 25 -0.12 -5.46 7.48
N GLU A 26 -1.27 -4.80 7.56
CA GLU A 26 -2.47 -5.17 6.79
C GLU A 26 -2.22 -5.07 5.28
N ASP A 27 -1.64 -3.96 4.81
CA ASP A 27 -1.21 -3.79 3.40
C ASP A 27 -0.21 -4.88 2.95
N MET A 28 0.61 -5.40 3.86
CA MET A 28 1.56 -6.50 3.62
C MET A 28 0.92 -7.90 3.68
N GLY A 29 -0.40 -7.99 3.88
CA GLY A 29 -1.17 -9.23 3.90
C GLY A 29 -1.07 -10.01 5.21
N PHE A 30 -0.78 -9.35 6.34
CA PHE A 30 -0.97 -9.91 7.67
C PHE A 30 -2.44 -9.84 8.08
N PHE A 31 -2.89 -10.82 8.83
CA PHE A 31 -4.15 -10.69 9.56
C PHE A 31 -3.91 -9.81 10.79
N CYS A 32 -4.51 -8.61 10.79
CA CYS A 32 -4.24 -7.60 11.81
C CYS A 32 -5.38 -7.50 12.82
N VAL A 33 -5.01 -7.43 14.10
CA VAL A 33 -5.94 -7.12 15.19
C VAL A 33 -5.33 -6.01 16.04
N ASP A 34 -6.02 -4.89 16.17
CA ASP A 34 -5.59 -3.79 17.01
C ASP A 34 -6.27 -3.85 18.37
N ASN A 35 -5.51 -3.55 19.43
CA ASN A 35 -6.00 -3.46 20.80
C ASN A 35 -6.69 -4.75 21.33
N LEU A 36 -6.18 -5.93 20.95
CA LEU A 36 -6.67 -7.19 21.50
C LEU A 36 -6.26 -7.32 22.96
N PRO A 37 -7.19 -7.60 23.90
CA PRO A 37 -6.85 -7.90 25.28
C PRO A 37 -5.86 -9.07 25.36
N THR A 38 -4.78 -8.92 26.13
CA THR A 38 -3.70 -9.92 26.21
C THR A 38 -4.19 -11.30 26.61
N THR A 39 -5.21 -11.37 27.45
CA THR A 39 -5.86 -12.63 27.90
C THR A 39 -6.56 -13.38 26.79
N LEU A 40 -6.91 -12.73 25.70
CA LEU A 40 -7.60 -13.37 24.56
C LEU A 40 -6.63 -13.84 23.46
N ILE A 41 -5.36 -13.46 23.52
CA ILE A 41 -4.37 -13.82 22.49
C ILE A 41 -4.21 -15.35 22.34
N PRO A 42 -4.10 -16.17 23.39
CA PRO A 42 -4.01 -17.63 23.24
C PRO A 42 -5.25 -18.22 22.58
N THR A 43 -6.44 -17.82 23.05
CA THR A 43 -7.72 -18.27 22.46
C THR A 43 -7.85 -17.86 21.00
N PHE A 44 -7.39 -16.67 20.67
CA PHE A 44 -7.38 -16.17 19.29
C PHE A 44 -6.43 -16.99 18.39
N ALA A 45 -5.23 -17.34 18.90
CA ALA A 45 -4.32 -18.22 18.18
C ALA A 45 -4.93 -19.59 17.90
N ASP A 46 -5.60 -20.19 18.88
CA ASP A 46 -6.32 -21.45 18.72
C ASP A 46 -7.45 -21.38 17.69
N LEU A 47 -8.21 -20.28 17.67
CA LEU A 47 -9.28 -20.06 16.71
C LEU A 47 -8.74 -19.95 15.28
N ILE A 48 -7.63 -19.22 15.08
CA ILE A 48 -6.99 -19.10 13.76
C ILE A 48 -6.50 -20.47 13.27
N MET A 49 -5.90 -21.28 14.13
CA MET A 49 -5.40 -22.61 13.77
C MET A 49 -6.53 -23.57 13.34
N ARG A 50 -7.75 -23.35 13.85
CA ARG A 50 -8.94 -24.14 13.51
C ARG A 50 -9.73 -23.55 12.33
N SER A 51 -9.35 -22.38 11.84
CA SER A 51 -10.02 -21.72 10.73
C SER A 51 -9.77 -22.48 9.42
N GLU A 52 -10.79 -22.55 8.58
CA GLU A 52 -10.67 -23.08 7.21
C GLU A 52 -9.82 -22.17 6.29
N GLN A 53 -9.63 -20.93 6.67
CA GLN A 53 -8.77 -19.99 5.93
C GLN A 53 -7.31 -20.14 6.40
N PRO A 54 -6.35 -20.28 5.49
CA PRO A 54 -4.93 -20.45 5.83
C PRO A 54 -4.28 -19.13 6.25
N ILE A 55 -4.61 -18.64 7.44
CA ILE A 55 -3.92 -17.48 8.04
C ILE A 55 -2.59 -17.98 8.57
N GLN A 56 -1.47 -17.46 8.05
CA GLN A 56 -0.13 -17.83 8.48
C GLN A 56 0.60 -16.71 9.21
N ARG A 57 0.26 -15.44 8.91
CA ARG A 57 0.93 -14.25 9.46
C ARG A 57 -0.08 -13.36 10.16
N VAL A 58 0.20 -13.04 11.40
CA VAL A 58 -0.67 -12.25 12.29
C VAL A 58 0.10 -11.08 12.85
N ALA A 59 -0.49 -9.89 12.82
CA ALA A 59 0.04 -8.70 13.51
C ALA A 59 -0.95 -8.27 14.60
N LEU A 60 -0.46 -8.20 15.84
CA LEU A 60 -1.26 -7.84 17.00
C LEU A 60 -0.81 -6.49 17.54
N GLY A 61 -1.67 -5.48 17.47
CA GLY A 61 -1.49 -4.23 18.19
C GLY A 61 -1.83 -4.40 19.67
N VAL A 62 -0.86 -4.18 20.53
CA VAL A 62 -1.08 -4.28 21.98
C VAL A 62 -0.73 -2.95 22.62
N ASP A 63 -1.75 -2.36 23.28
CA ASP A 63 -1.59 -1.13 24.06
C ASP A 63 -1.54 -1.48 25.55
N VAL A 64 -0.37 -1.30 26.15
CA VAL A 64 -0.12 -1.67 27.54
C VAL A 64 -0.09 -0.40 28.39
N ARG A 65 -1.27 0.02 28.85
CA ARG A 65 -1.42 1.25 29.66
C ARG A 65 -1.37 0.99 31.18
N GLU A 66 -1.49 -0.25 31.60
CA GLU A 66 -1.51 -0.63 33.02
C GLU A 66 -0.51 -1.76 33.30
N GLY A 67 0.26 -1.65 34.37
CA GLY A 67 1.32 -2.59 34.70
C GLY A 67 0.91 -4.05 34.87
N ALA A 68 -0.36 -4.31 35.27
CA ALA A 68 -0.91 -5.66 35.36
C ALA A 68 -1.06 -6.35 33.99
N TYR A 69 -1.20 -5.60 32.88
CA TYR A 69 -1.28 -6.15 31.53
C TYR A 69 0.10 -6.46 30.94
N LEU A 70 1.16 -5.80 31.44
CA LEU A 70 2.52 -6.02 30.96
C LEU A 70 3.04 -7.42 31.32
N SER A 71 2.94 -7.82 32.56
CA SER A 71 3.36 -9.16 32.98
C SER A 71 2.59 -10.25 32.24
N ARG A 72 1.29 -10.06 32.05
CA ARG A 72 0.45 -10.99 31.26
C ARG A 72 0.85 -11.08 29.81
N LEU A 73 1.23 -9.95 29.18
CA LEU A 73 1.71 -9.96 27.80
C LEU A 73 2.99 -10.78 27.66
N LEU A 74 3.94 -10.60 28.58
CA LEU A 74 5.18 -11.36 28.58
C LEU A 74 4.94 -12.87 28.77
N ASP A 75 4.04 -13.24 29.65
CA ASP A 75 3.67 -14.64 29.85
C ASP A 75 2.97 -15.20 28.60
N THR A 76 2.06 -14.46 28.01
CA THR A 76 1.38 -14.86 26.76
C THR A 76 2.37 -15.05 25.60
N ILE A 77 3.35 -14.17 25.45
CA ILE A 77 4.41 -14.32 24.45
C ILE A 77 5.21 -15.60 24.67
N ARG A 78 5.54 -15.92 25.93
CA ARG A 78 6.24 -17.17 26.29
C ARG A 78 5.40 -18.39 25.97
N GLU A 79 4.12 -18.40 26.32
CA GLU A 79 3.18 -19.49 26.03
C GLU A 79 3.06 -19.75 24.53
N LEU A 80 2.92 -18.72 23.71
CA LEU A 80 2.85 -18.85 22.26
C LEU A 80 4.15 -19.43 21.69
N ARG A 81 5.32 -18.98 22.18
CA ARG A 81 6.61 -19.52 21.76
C ARG A 81 6.77 -20.99 22.17
N LEU A 82 6.36 -21.36 23.38
CA LEU A 82 6.36 -22.76 23.84
C LEU A 82 5.42 -23.65 23.06
N SER A 83 4.30 -23.11 22.57
CA SER A 83 3.35 -23.79 21.67
C SER A 83 3.86 -23.95 20.23
N GLY A 84 5.10 -23.52 19.96
CA GLY A 84 5.75 -23.70 18.66
C GLY A 84 5.46 -22.59 17.63
N HIS A 85 4.85 -21.48 18.06
CA HIS A 85 4.64 -20.32 17.19
C HIS A 85 5.88 -19.43 17.11
N ALA A 86 6.11 -18.84 15.91
CA ALA A 86 7.11 -17.79 15.75
C ALA A 86 6.51 -16.48 16.25
N VAL A 87 7.06 -15.89 17.33
CA VAL A 87 6.57 -14.64 17.90
C VAL A 87 7.71 -13.63 17.96
N GLU A 88 7.54 -12.52 17.26
CA GLU A 88 8.43 -11.36 17.26
C GLU A 88 7.73 -10.18 17.93
N VAL A 89 8.44 -9.50 18.83
CA VAL A 89 7.96 -8.29 19.50
C VAL A 89 8.62 -7.08 18.85
N LEU A 90 7.80 -6.24 18.19
CA LEU A 90 8.21 -4.98 17.59
C LEU A 90 7.84 -3.83 18.52
N PHE A 91 8.83 -3.18 19.12
CA PHE A 91 8.64 -2.04 20.00
C PHE A 91 8.88 -0.72 19.26
N LEU A 92 7.84 0.10 19.14
CA LEU A 92 7.92 1.42 18.50
C LEU A 92 8.17 2.49 19.55
N GLU A 93 9.21 3.29 19.35
CA GLU A 93 9.52 4.43 20.20
C GLU A 93 9.79 5.70 19.40
N ALA A 94 9.82 6.83 20.09
CA ALA A 94 10.30 8.09 19.54
C ALA A 94 10.86 8.97 20.68
N SER A 95 11.64 10.00 20.33
CA SER A 95 12.15 10.97 21.30
C SER A 95 11.02 11.73 22.01
N GLU A 96 11.26 12.21 23.23
CA GLU A 96 10.30 13.03 23.97
C GLU A 96 9.83 14.23 23.14
N GLU A 97 10.74 14.92 22.47
CA GLU A 97 10.46 16.07 21.61
C GLU A 97 9.52 15.72 20.46
N SER A 98 9.77 14.60 19.76
CA SER A 98 8.95 14.15 18.65
C SER A 98 7.56 13.73 19.12
N LEU A 99 7.45 13.06 20.26
CA LEU A 99 6.16 12.67 20.84
C LEU A 99 5.36 13.91 21.28
N VAL A 100 5.97 14.84 22.01
CA VAL A 100 5.31 16.10 22.42
C VAL A 100 4.77 16.84 21.21
N ARG A 101 5.58 17.01 20.14
CA ARG A 101 5.15 17.63 18.91
C ARG A 101 3.94 16.93 18.30
N ARG A 102 3.96 15.60 18.16
CA ARG A 102 2.84 14.80 17.61
C ARG A 102 1.57 14.92 18.43
N TYR A 103 1.68 15.00 19.76
CA TYR A 103 0.55 15.24 20.64
C TYR A 103 -0.05 16.64 20.45
N HIS A 104 0.79 17.66 20.26
CA HIS A 104 0.31 19.02 19.96
C HIS A 104 -0.41 19.08 18.60
N GLU A 105 0.11 18.43 17.57
CA GLU A 105 -0.51 18.35 16.25
C GLU A 105 -1.88 17.67 16.28
N THR A 106 -1.99 16.56 17.03
CA THR A 106 -3.23 15.77 17.11
C THR A 106 -4.23 16.31 18.14
N ARG A 107 -3.83 17.27 18.99
CA ARG A 107 -4.65 17.86 20.08
C ARG A 107 -5.25 16.80 21.02
N ARG A 108 -4.60 15.67 21.22
CA ARG A 108 -5.04 14.59 22.13
C ARG A 108 -4.33 14.72 23.48
N ARG A 109 -5.01 14.29 24.54
CA ARG A 109 -4.38 14.12 25.83
C ARG A 109 -3.58 12.83 25.88
N HIS A 110 -2.42 12.85 26.53
CA HIS A 110 -1.67 11.62 26.76
C HIS A 110 -2.41 10.73 27.77
N PRO A 111 -2.57 9.41 27.51
CA PRO A 111 -3.34 8.52 28.39
C PRO A 111 -2.89 8.51 29.86
N LEU A 112 -1.58 8.65 30.10
CA LEU A 112 -0.99 8.62 31.43
C LEU A 112 -0.63 10.02 31.99
N ALA A 113 -1.04 11.10 31.34
CA ALA A 113 -0.75 12.45 31.82
C ALA A 113 -1.58 12.85 33.06
N GLY A 114 -2.75 12.24 33.27
CA GLY A 114 -3.66 12.66 34.33
C GLY A 114 -3.96 14.13 34.25
N GLU A 115 -3.65 14.88 35.35
CA GLU A 115 -3.71 16.35 35.40
C GLU A 115 -2.38 17.03 35.01
N GLY A 116 -1.32 16.22 34.75
CA GLY A 116 0.02 16.69 34.39
C GLY A 116 0.18 17.07 32.93
N SER A 117 1.40 17.36 32.54
CA SER A 117 1.75 17.69 31.16
C SER A 117 1.84 16.43 30.27
N VAL A 118 1.80 16.63 28.94
CA VAL A 118 2.06 15.56 27.98
C VAL A 118 3.42 14.91 28.22
N LEU A 119 4.42 15.70 28.58
CA LEU A 119 5.78 15.21 28.86
C LEU A 119 5.83 14.29 30.07
N ASP A 120 5.09 14.62 31.15
CA ASP A 120 5.01 13.77 32.34
C ASP A 120 4.35 12.42 31.99
N GLY A 121 3.30 12.45 31.16
CA GLY A 121 2.66 11.23 30.66
C GLY A 121 3.61 10.36 29.82
N ILE A 122 4.40 10.95 28.93
CA ILE A 122 5.38 10.25 28.09
C ILE A 122 6.45 9.59 28.99
N ARG A 123 6.96 10.30 30.00
CA ARG A 123 7.97 9.77 30.92
C ARG A 123 7.42 8.63 31.78
N ALA A 124 6.20 8.76 32.25
CA ALA A 124 5.53 7.71 33.02
C ALA A 124 5.32 6.46 32.14
N GLU A 125 4.89 6.61 30.89
CA GLU A 125 4.71 5.49 29.94
C GLU A 125 6.04 4.82 29.61
N ARG A 126 7.10 5.58 29.33
CA ARG A 126 8.45 5.06 29.07
C ARG A 126 8.97 4.22 30.24
N LYS A 127 8.76 4.67 31.47
CA LYS A 127 9.11 3.93 32.68
C LYS A 127 8.26 2.65 32.80
N ALA A 128 6.97 2.73 32.57
CA ALA A 128 6.06 1.59 32.63
C ALA A 128 6.38 0.51 31.59
N LEU A 129 6.88 0.90 30.42
CA LEU A 129 7.18 -0.02 29.32
C LEU A 129 8.65 -0.45 29.26
N SER A 130 9.49 -0.11 30.25
CA SER A 130 10.92 -0.45 30.23
C SER A 130 11.19 -1.93 30.06
N ASP A 131 10.51 -2.78 30.84
CA ASP A 131 10.71 -4.22 30.81
C ASP A 131 10.28 -4.84 29.47
N LEU A 132 9.20 -4.30 28.84
CA LEU A 132 8.75 -4.75 27.53
C LEU A 132 9.73 -4.32 26.43
N ARG A 133 10.31 -3.14 26.56
CA ARG A 133 11.36 -2.66 25.66
C ARG A 133 12.61 -3.55 25.72
N GLU A 134 12.99 -4.02 26.90
CA GLU A 134 14.17 -4.90 27.08
C GLU A 134 13.99 -6.27 26.43
N VAL A 135 12.77 -6.81 26.43
CA VAL A 135 12.47 -8.12 25.82
C VAL A 135 12.02 -8.03 24.37
N ALA A 136 11.94 -6.83 23.81
CA ALA A 136 11.58 -6.65 22.42
C ALA A 136 12.66 -7.22 21.50
N ASP A 137 12.22 -8.00 20.51
CA ASP A 137 13.12 -8.57 19.49
C ASP A 137 13.62 -7.47 18.54
N ARG A 138 12.79 -6.43 18.32
CA ARG A 138 13.16 -5.23 17.55
C ARG A 138 12.66 -3.96 18.21
N ILE A 139 13.54 -2.99 18.29
CA ILE A 139 13.20 -1.62 18.70
C ILE A 139 13.29 -0.73 17.48
N PHE A 140 12.22 0.04 17.24
CA PHE A 140 12.09 0.88 16.06
C PHE A 140 11.88 2.35 16.46
N ASP A 141 12.93 3.15 16.31
CA ASP A 141 12.87 4.58 16.58
C ASP A 141 12.25 5.32 15.38
N THR A 142 11.11 5.94 15.64
CA THR A 142 10.34 6.69 14.64
C THR A 142 10.54 8.21 14.75
N SER A 143 11.48 8.69 15.57
CA SER A 143 11.66 10.12 15.91
C SER A 143 11.78 11.01 14.67
N ALA A 144 12.63 10.60 13.73
CA ALA A 144 12.96 11.34 12.52
C ALA A 144 12.20 10.85 11.26
N LEU A 145 11.31 9.86 11.41
CA LEU A 145 10.63 9.25 10.27
C LEU A 145 9.32 9.97 9.95
N THR A 146 9.10 10.19 8.66
CA THR A 146 7.77 10.44 8.10
C THR A 146 6.96 9.13 8.07
N VAL A 147 5.65 9.23 7.87
CA VAL A 147 4.77 8.05 7.73
C VAL A 147 5.19 7.16 6.55
N HIS A 148 5.64 7.76 5.44
CA HIS A 148 6.13 7.04 4.27
C HIS A 148 7.43 6.28 4.58
N GLN A 149 8.40 6.94 5.22
CA GLN A 149 9.65 6.29 5.62
C GLN A 149 9.44 5.17 6.63
N LEU A 150 8.47 5.31 7.56
CA LEU A 150 8.09 4.21 8.46
C LEU A 150 7.53 3.03 7.68
N LYS A 151 6.63 3.26 6.70
CA LYS A 151 6.10 2.21 5.82
C LYS A 151 7.23 1.49 5.07
N ASP A 152 8.12 2.24 4.41
CA ASP A 152 9.24 1.67 3.64
C ASP A 152 10.12 0.76 4.49
N ARG A 153 10.45 1.22 5.71
CA ARG A 153 11.27 0.44 6.64
C ARG A 153 10.57 -0.84 7.11
N LEU A 154 9.27 -0.78 7.39
CA LEU A 154 8.50 -1.97 7.77
C LEU A 154 8.42 -2.96 6.59
N VAL A 155 8.20 -2.46 5.36
CA VAL A 155 8.19 -3.29 4.15
C VAL A 155 9.56 -3.95 3.92
N GLU A 156 10.67 -3.23 4.11
CA GLU A 156 12.02 -3.80 4.01
C GLU A 156 12.25 -4.95 4.98
N LEU A 157 11.71 -4.85 6.20
CA LEU A 157 11.92 -5.82 7.25
C LEU A 157 11.04 -7.08 7.14
N TYR A 158 9.79 -6.91 6.69
CA TYR A 158 8.76 -7.95 6.78
C TYR A 158 8.28 -8.52 5.43
N VAL A 159 8.68 -7.89 4.32
CA VAL A 159 8.32 -8.38 2.99
C VAL A 159 9.59 -8.80 2.24
N ALA A 160 9.61 -10.07 1.81
CA ALA A 160 10.69 -10.53 0.95
C ALA A 160 10.74 -9.71 -0.35
N PRO A 161 11.94 -9.44 -0.93
CA PRO A 161 12.09 -8.58 -2.11
C PRO A 161 11.20 -8.95 -3.31
N ARG A 162 10.78 -10.21 -3.41
CA ARG A 162 9.89 -10.75 -4.46
C ARG A 162 8.39 -10.64 -4.16
N SER A 163 8.01 -10.17 -2.98
CA SER A 163 6.62 -10.14 -2.48
C SER A 163 6.11 -8.73 -2.20
N ARG A 164 6.85 -7.69 -2.59
CA ARG A 164 6.34 -6.31 -2.45
C ARG A 164 5.11 -6.15 -3.33
N PRO A 165 3.96 -5.71 -2.80
CA PRO A 165 2.85 -5.30 -3.65
C PRO A 165 3.37 -4.20 -4.57
N GLY A 166 3.48 -4.50 -5.87
CA GLY A 166 3.85 -3.51 -6.86
C GLY A 166 2.72 -2.51 -7.10
N LEU A 167 3.03 -1.40 -7.74
CA LEU A 167 2.04 -0.43 -8.21
C LEU A 167 1.07 -1.11 -9.18
N ALA A 168 -0.19 -1.31 -8.76
CA ALA A 168 -1.23 -1.80 -9.64
C ALA A 168 -1.57 -0.74 -10.69
N THR A 169 -1.18 -1.00 -11.93
CA THR A 169 -1.38 -0.06 -13.05
C THR A 169 -2.58 -0.43 -13.89
N SER A 170 -3.41 0.55 -14.23
CA SER A 170 -4.53 0.44 -15.17
C SER A 170 -4.32 1.39 -16.34
N LEU A 171 -4.51 0.87 -17.55
CA LEU A 171 -4.56 1.65 -18.78
C LEU A 171 -6.00 1.70 -19.29
N VAL A 172 -6.55 2.90 -19.43
CA VAL A 172 -7.94 3.10 -19.86
C VAL A 172 -7.98 3.86 -21.19
N SER A 173 -8.56 3.27 -22.22
CA SER A 173 -8.93 4.05 -23.40
C SER A 173 -10.35 4.59 -23.27
N PHE A 174 -10.56 5.86 -23.65
CA PHE A 174 -11.87 6.49 -23.54
C PHE A 174 -12.16 7.49 -24.68
N GLY A 175 -13.44 7.83 -24.83
CA GLY A 175 -13.90 8.89 -25.71
C GLY A 175 -14.29 10.15 -24.95
N PHE A 176 -13.72 11.30 -25.31
CA PHE A 176 -14.08 12.58 -24.70
C PHE A 176 -15.58 12.89 -24.82
N LYS A 177 -16.26 12.39 -25.86
CA LYS A 177 -17.72 12.54 -25.99
C LYS A 177 -18.50 11.90 -24.84
N HIS A 178 -17.91 10.95 -24.13
CA HIS A 178 -18.51 10.24 -22.99
C HIS A 178 -17.95 10.67 -21.63
N GLY A 179 -17.20 11.78 -21.59
CA GLY A 179 -16.56 12.31 -20.37
C GLY A 179 -15.25 11.62 -20.03
N VAL A 180 -14.45 12.30 -19.22
CA VAL A 180 -13.17 11.77 -18.69
C VAL A 180 -13.45 10.75 -17.59
N PRO A 181 -12.70 9.63 -17.50
CA PRO A 181 -12.79 8.72 -16.36
C PRO A 181 -12.50 9.46 -15.04
N PHE A 182 -13.38 9.32 -14.07
CA PHE A 182 -13.31 10.07 -12.80
C PHE A 182 -12.18 9.56 -11.89
N ASP A 183 -11.73 8.32 -12.11
CA ASP A 183 -10.69 7.62 -11.36
C ASP A 183 -9.32 7.68 -12.04
N ALA A 184 -9.17 8.48 -13.11
CA ALA A 184 -7.90 8.63 -13.80
C ALA A 184 -6.95 9.57 -13.05
N ASP A 185 -5.74 9.08 -12.75
CA ASP A 185 -4.64 9.89 -12.19
C ASP A 185 -3.93 10.71 -13.27
N LEU A 186 -3.73 10.11 -14.45
CA LEU A 186 -3.11 10.76 -15.61
C LEU A 186 -4.05 10.69 -16.81
N VAL A 187 -4.27 11.80 -17.47
CA VAL A 187 -5.16 11.87 -18.64
C VAL A 187 -4.42 12.51 -19.81
N PHE A 188 -4.41 11.82 -20.93
CA PHE A 188 -3.78 12.30 -22.17
C PHE A 188 -4.78 12.40 -23.31
N ASP A 189 -4.81 13.57 -23.94
CA ASP A 189 -5.64 13.83 -25.11
C ASP A 189 -4.84 13.51 -26.39
N VAL A 190 -5.35 12.55 -27.18
CA VAL A 190 -4.75 12.16 -28.46
C VAL A 190 -5.65 12.46 -29.65
N ARG A 191 -6.57 13.45 -29.53
CA ARG A 191 -7.49 13.83 -30.62
C ARG A 191 -6.80 14.49 -31.82
N PHE A 192 -5.61 15.04 -31.62
CA PHE A 192 -4.80 15.64 -32.67
C PHE A 192 -4.14 14.62 -33.60
N LEU A 193 -4.09 13.33 -33.21
CA LEU A 193 -3.56 12.27 -34.06
C LEU A 193 -4.47 12.00 -35.27
N PRO A 194 -3.91 11.47 -36.38
CA PRO A 194 -4.68 11.08 -37.56
C PRO A 194 -5.87 10.18 -37.23
N ASN A 195 -7.02 10.47 -37.84
CA ASN A 195 -8.27 9.84 -37.40
C ASN A 195 -8.74 8.76 -38.38
N PRO A 196 -8.64 7.46 -38.04
CA PRO A 196 -9.07 6.36 -38.89
C PRO A 196 -10.57 6.40 -39.28
N HIS A 197 -11.39 7.15 -38.55
CA HIS A 197 -12.82 7.30 -38.81
C HIS A 197 -13.12 7.89 -40.19
N PHE A 198 -12.21 8.68 -40.74
CA PHE A 198 -12.39 9.28 -42.09
C PHE A 198 -12.06 8.31 -43.23
N GLU A 199 -11.41 7.17 -42.90
CA GLU A 199 -11.12 6.12 -43.85
C GLU A 199 -12.29 5.11 -43.90
N SER A 200 -12.96 4.97 -45.03
CA SER A 200 -14.15 4.12 -45.16
C SER A 200 -13.90 2.66 -44.77
N THR A 201 -12.70 2.15 -45.06
CA THR A 201 -12.28 0.77 -44.77
C THR A 201 -11.91 0.54 -43.28
N LEU A 202 -11.65 1.61 -42.53
CA LEU A 202 -11.22 1.52 -41.12
C LEU A 202 -12.30 1.95 -40.14
N ARG A 203 -13.29 2.70 -40.60
CA ARG A 203 -14.33 3.30 -39.72
C ARG A 203 -15.05 2.28 -38.84
N ALA A 204 -15.39 1.11 -39.37
CA ALA A 204 -16.12 0.07 -38.65
C ALA A 204 -15.26 -0.75 -37.71
N LEU A 205 -13.94 -0.68 -37.81
CA LEU A 205 -12.98 -1.41 -37.04
C LEU A 205 -12.70 -0.69 -35.72
N ASP A 206 -11.89 -1.28 -34.86
CA ASP A 206 -11.38 -0.64 -33.64
C ASP A 206 -9.85 -0.64 -33.61
N GLY A 207 -9.27 0.03 -32.59
CA GLY A 207 -7.83 0.21 -32.46
C GLY A 207 -7.04 -1.06 -32.16
N ARG A 208 -7.68 -2.22 -32.00
CA ARG A 208 -7.02 -3.54 -31.85
C ARG A 208 -6.78 -4.20 -33.21
N ASP A 209 -7.49 -3.76 -34.28
CA ASP A 209 -7.28 -4.25 -35.65
C ASP A 209 -5.94 -3.75 -36.20
N GLU A 210 -5.12 -4.65 -36.73
CA GLU A 210 -3.79 -4.33 -37.23
C GLU A 210 -3.76 -3.26 -38.32
N ARG A 211 -4.83 -3.15 -39.12
CA ARG A 211 -4.95 -2.10 -40.15
C ARG A 211 -5.15 -0.72 -39.55
N VAL A 212 -5.93 -0.64 -38.46
CA VAL A 212 -6.13 0.61 -37.70
C VAL A 212 -4.84 1.00 -36.99
N LYS A 213 -4.16 0.03 -36.38
CA LYS A 213 -2.84 0.24 -35.73
C LYS A 213 -1.83 0.76 -36.74
N ALA A 214 -1.70 0.08 -37.86
CA ALA A 214 -0.80 0.48 -38.95
C ALA A 214 -1.09 1.92 -39.39
N PHE A 215 -2.34 2.26 -39.64
CA PHE A 215 -2.73 3.61 -40.02
C PHE A 215 -2.34 4.66 -38.95
N VAL A 216 -2.67 4.41 -37.68
CA VAL A 216 -2.39 5.38 -36.60
C VAL A 216 -0.90 5.53 -36.40
N LEU A 217 -0.14 4.44 -36.40
CA LEU A 217 1.30 4.42 -36.08
C LEU A 217 2.19 4.75 -37.27
N ASP A 218 1.69 4.77 -38.50
CA ASP A 218 2.48 5.15 -39.67
C ASP A 218 2.83 6.66 -39.70
N HIS A 219 2.16 7.46 -38.88
CA HIS A 219 2.39 8.90 -38.83
C HIS A 219 3.43 9.24 -37.77
N ASP A 220 4.40 10.08 -38.13
CA ASP A 220 5.49 10.53 -37.21
C ASP A 220 4.96 11.09 -35.89
N VAL A 221 3.92 11.93 -35.94
CA VAL A 221 3.32 12.53 -34.75
C VAL A 221 2.76 11.47 -33.77
N SER A 222 2.25 10.37 -34.26
CA SER A 222 1.74 9.28 -33.42
C SER A 222 2.87 8.49 -32.77
N ARG A 223 3.94 8.22 -33.53
CA ARG A 223 5.14 7.56 -33.01
C ARG A 223 5.83 8.44 -31.96
N GLU A 224 5.93 9.72 -32.21
CA GLU A 224 6.53 10.66 -31.27
C GLU A 224 5.70 10.79 -30.00
N MET A 225 4.38 10.88 -30.08
CA MET A 225 3.48 10.89 -28.92
C MET A 225 3.63 9.62 -28.09
N LEU A 226 3.63 8.45 -28.74
CA LEU A 226 3.82 7.18 -28.04
C LEU A 226 5.15 7.14 -27.30
N ARG A 227 6.25 7.52 -27.95
CA ARG A 227 7.58 7.58 -27.34
C ARG A 227 7.61 8.51 -26.10
N HIS A 228 6.99 9.69 -26.18
CA HIS A 228 6.90 10.58 -25.04
C HIS A 228 6.10 10.00 -23.88
N LEU A 229 5.02 9.28 -24.14
CA LEU A 229 4.25 8.58 -23.13
C LEU A 229 5.06 7.45 -22.48
N GLU A 230 5.79 6.69 -23.28
CA GLU A 230 6.68 5.63 -22.81
C GLU A 230 7.80 6.18 -21.91
N ASP A 231 8.48 7.25 -22.34
CA ASP A 231 9.53 7.91 -21.58
C ASP A 231 8.99 8.48 -20.26
N LEU A 232 7.81 9.12 -20.29
CA LEU A 232 7.16 9.64 -19.10
C LEU A 232 6.80 8.52 -18.13
N LEU A 233 6.13 7.47 -18.60
CA LEU A 233 5.72 6.36 -17.74
C LEU A 233 6.92 5.63 -17.16
N LYS A 234 7.97 5.40 -17.94
CA LYS A 234 9.23 4.82 -17.47
C LYS A 234 9.85 5.63 -16.34
N PHE A 235 9.70 6.95 -16.37
CA PHE A 235 10.21 7.84 -15.32
C PHE A 235 9.30 7.89 -14.09
N VAL A 236 7.98 8.05 -14.27
CA VAL A 236 7.06 8.31 -13.14
C VAL A 236 6.69 7.04 -12.36
N LEU A 237 6.60 5.87 -13.01
CA LEU A 237 6.18 4.63 -12.34
C LEU A 237 7.08 4.28 -11.14
N PRO A 238 8.43 4.26 -11.25
CA PRO A 238 9.28 4.03 -10.10
C PRO A 238 9.20 5.14 -9.03
N CYS A 239 8.80 6.36 -9.42
CA CYS A 239 8.60 7.45 -8.47
C CYS A 239 7.33 7.22 -7.63
N TYR A 240 6.23 6.82 -8.26
CA TYR A 240 4.99 6.47 -7.58
C TYR A 240 5.13 5.23 -6.67
N GLU A 241 5.90 4.22 -7.11
CA GLU A 241 6.21 3.08 -6.25
C GLU A 241 6.98 3.50 -5.00
N ARG A 242 7.97 4.38 -5.14
CA ARG A 242 8.73 4.90 -3.99
C ARG A 242 7.88 5.75 -3.05
N GLU A 243 6.92 6.49 -3.59
CA GLU A 243 5.94 7.24 -2.78
C GLU A 243 4.97 6.31 -2.03
N GLY A 244 4.87 5.03 -2.44
CA GLY A 244 3.94 4.07 -1.85
C GLY A 244 2.53 4.12 -2.42
N LYS A 245 2.37 4.67 -3.63
CA LYS A 245 1.09 4.65 -4.35
C LYS A 245 0.74 3.21 -4.71
N ALA A 246 -0.45 2.75 -4.30
CA ALA A 246 -0.90 1.37 -4.53
C ALA A 246 -1.55 1.18 -5.91
N TYR A 247 -2.20 2.21 -6.46
CA TYR A 247 -2.93 2.16 -7.72
C TYR A 247 -2.58 3.37 -8.59
N LEU A 248 -2.46 3.15 -9.90
CA LEU A 248 -2.29 4.21 -10.90
C LEU A 248 -3.17 3.93 -12.11
N THR A 249 -4.06 4.86 -12.42
CA THR A 249 -4.90 4.80 -13.63
C THR A 249 -4.43 5.83 -14.65
N VAL A 250 -3.98 5.35 -15.81
CA VAL A 250 -3.56 6.18 -16.94
C VAL A 250 -4.63 6.11 -18.03
N ALA A 251 -5.26 7.23 -18.35
CA ALA A 251 -6.34 7.32 -19.33
C ALA A 251 -5.90 8.03 -20.60
N ILE A 252 -6.11 7.38 -21.74
CA ILE A 252 -5.84 7.92 -23.07
C ILE A 252 -7.18 8.20 -23.76
N GLY A 253 -7.41 9.45 -24.18
CA GLY A 253 -8.67 9.89 -24.76
C GLY A 253 -8.58 10.29 -26.20
N CYS A 254 -9.48 9.74 -27.06
CA CYS A 254 -9.75 10.28 -28.38
C CYS A 254 -11.21 10.76 -28.47
N THR A 255 -11.74 11.11 -29.64
CA THR A 255 -13.11 11.64 -29.76
C THR A 255 -14.15 10.62 -29.32
N GLY A 256 -14.13 9.41 -29.86
CA GLY A 256 -15.11 8.35 -29.59
C GLY A 256 -14.63 7.20 -28.76
N GLY A 257 -13.32 7.13 -28.41
CA GLY A 257 -12.79 6.04 -27.60
C GLY A 257 -12.58 4.71 -28.34
N ARG A 258 -12.67 4.67 -29.67
CA ARG A 258 -12.69 3.44 -30.45
C ARG A 258 -11.41 3.12 -31.23
N HIS A 259 -10.70 4.12 -31.76
CA HIS A 259 -9.55 3.92 -32.64
C HIS A 259 -8.24 4.33 -31.99
N ARG A 260 -7.87 5.65 -32.05
CA ARG A 260 -6.58 6.19 -31.63
C ARG A 260 -6.21 5.86 -30.18
N SER A 261 -7.14 6.10 -29.25
CA SER A 261 -6.91 5.82 -27.82
C SER A 261 -6.71 4.33 -27.55
N VAL A 262 -7.47 3.46 -28.22
CA VAL A 262 -7.34 2.01 -28.10
C VAL A 262 -5.98 1.56 -28.63
N THR A 263 -5.57 2.03 -29.82
CA THR A 263 -4.26 1.72 -30.40
C THR A 263 -3.12 2.09 -29.45
N LEU A 264 -3.11 3.32 -28.90
CA LEU A 264 -2.04 3.75 -28.01
C LEU A 264 -2.04 2.97 -26.70
N VAL A 265 -3.20 2.67 -26.14
CA VAL A 265 -3.30 1.86 -24.90
C VAL A 265 -2.73 0.45 -25.12
N GLU A 266 -3.00 -0.19 -26.25
CA GLU A 266 -2.44 -1.52 -26.55
C GLU A 266 -0.92 -1.48 -26.75
N GLU A 267 -0.36 -0.43 -27.34
CA GLU A 267 1.09 -0.27 -27.45
C GLU A 267 1.73 0.00 -26.08
N LEU A 268 1.15 0.89 -25.26
CA LEU A 268 1.62 1.14 -23.90
C LEU A 268 1.56 -0.11 -23.03
N LYS A 269 0.54 -0.96 -23.19
CA LYS A 269 0.49 -2.27 -22.50
C LYS A 269 1.70 -3.12 -22.82
N ARG A 270 2.07 -3.23 -24.10
CA ARG A 270 3.24 -4.02 -24.53
C ARG A 270 4.53 -3.43 -23.97
N PHE A 271 4.68 -2.11 -24.04
CA PHE A 271 5.84 -1.41 -23.51
C PHE A 271 5.99 -1.65 -22.00
N LEU A 272 4.91 -1.45 -21.22
CA LEU A 272 4.94 -1.63 -19.76
C LEU A 272 5.23 -3.09 -19.38
N ALA A 273 4.68 -4.06 -20.09
CA ALA A 273 5.02 -5.47 -19.89
C ALA A 273 6.51 -5.73 -20.13
N GLY A 274 7.12 -5.08 -21.12
CA GLY A 274 8.55 -5.18 -21.43
C GLY A 274 9.48 -4.63 -20.34
N ILE A 275 9.00 -3.69 -19.53
CA ILE A 275 9.74 -3.11 -18.39
C ILE A 275 9.32 -3.66 -17.01
N GLY A 276 8.54 -4.75 -16.99
CA GLY A 276 8.21 -5.49 -15.78
C GLY A 276 6.92 -5.09 -15.07
N TYR A 277 6.08 -4.25 -15.67
CA TYR A 277 4.74 -3.93 -15.18
C TYR A 277 3.68 -4.77 -15.92
N ALA A 278 2.63 -5.17 -15.21
CA ALA A 278 1.51 -5.93 -15.78
C ALA A 278 0.21 -5.12 -15.69
N PRO A 279 0.01 -4.11 -16.56
CA PRO A 279 -1.15 -3.25 -16.46
C PRO A 279 -2.44 -3.98 -16.83
N THR A 280 -3.50 -3.70 -16.08
CA THR A 280 -4.88 -4.02 -16.50
C THR A 280 -5.30 -3.05 -17.60
N VAL A 281 -5.94 -3.55 -18.66
CA VAL A 281 -6.43 -2.71 -19.77
C VAL A 281 -7.95 -2.70 -19.80
N VAL A 282 -8.52 -1.51 -19.89
CA VAL A 282 -9.96 -1.29 -20.03
C VAL A 282 -10.22 -0.36 -21.22
N HIS A 283 -10.98 -0.85 -22.20
CA HIS A 283 -11.48 -0.02 -23.31
C HIS A 283 -12.91 0.41 -22.98
N ARG A 284 -13.04 1.51 -22.21
CA ARG A 284 -14.31 1.92 -21.57
C ARG A 284 -15.45 2.15 -22.58
N ASP A 285 -15.13 2.74 -23.73
CA ASP A 285 -16.15 3.21 -24.68
C ASP A 285 -16.11 2.46 -26.02
N LEU A 286 -15.45 1.30 -26.06
CA LEU A 286 -15.27 0.55 -27.31
C LEU A 286 -16.61 0.10 -27.93
N GLU A 287 -17.57 -0.28 -27.09
CA GLU A 287 -18.89 -0.78 -27.49
C GLU A 287 -19.99 0.31 -27.42
N ARG A 288 -19.61 1.57 -27.09
CA ARG A 288 -20.55 2.69 -27.03
C ARG A 288 -20.64 3.35 -28.40
N GLU A 289 -21.86 3.54 -28.88
CA GLU A 289 -22.16 4.30 -30.11
C GLU A 289 -22.07 5.83 -29.91
#